data_1727bc5665d0d386b73246f202302feb
#
_entry.id   1727bc5665d0d386b73246f202302feb
#
_cell.length_a   1.000
_cell.length_b   1.000
_cell.length_c   1.000
_cell.angle_alpha   90.00
_cell.angle_beta   90.00
_cell.angle_gamma   90.00
#
_symmetry.space_group_name_H-M   'P 1'
#
loop_
_entity.id
_entity.type
_entity.pdbx_description
1 polymer ?
#
loop_
_entity_poly.entity_id
_entity_poly.type
_entity_poly.pdbx_seq_one_letter_code
_entity_poly.pdbx_strand_id
1 'polypeptide(L)'
;PEGAYNIRSNGALAGRNTTANIDIVTKQDKPGIDIIIKPGTKNESVHIPVILSESGLNDCVYNDFYIGEGADVVIVAGCGIHNCGTDTSEHDGIHTFFIGKNAKVKYIEKHYGEGDGTGEKILNPTTIVHIDEGGYMEMETTQIKGVDSTIRDTQADLKDGASLVIKEKIMTHGNQTAETNFVVNLDGVDSSANVISRSVAKDSSKQVFNSKICGNNKCYGHTECDAILMDNGHVN
;
A
#
# COMPACT_ATOMS: atom_id res chain seq x y z
N PRO A 1 -16.20 -16.56 -3.12
CA PRO A 1 -15.70 -15.74 -4.22
C PRO A 1 -14.84 -16.58 -5.15
N GLU A 2 -14.97 -16.34 -6.45
CA GLU A 2 -14.27 -17.14 -7.48
C GLU A 2 -12.84 -16.67 -7.75
N GLY A 3 -12.37 -15.58 -7.12
CA GLY A 3 -11.06 -15.00 -7.30
C GLY A 3 -10.01 -15.48 -6.31
N ALA A 4 -8.74 -15.11 -6.54
CA ALA A 4 -7.67 -15.39 -5.62
C ALA A 4 -7.76 -14.49 -4.39
N TYR A 5 -7.53 -15.07 -3.21
CA TYR A 5 -7.49 -14.30 -1.97
C TYR A 5 -6.59 -14.97 -0.91
N ASN A 6 -6.11 -14.15 0.01
CA ASN A 6 -5.45 -14.61 1.23
C ASN A 6 -5.88 -13.72 2.38
N ILE A 7 -6.61 -14.29 3.32
CA ILE A 7 -7.14 -13.59 4.50
C ILE A 7 -6.22 -13.89 5.68
N ARG A 8 -5.71 -12.83 6.30
CA ARG A 8 -4.88 -12.91 7.51
C ARG A 8 -5.65 -12.30 8.67
N SER A 9 -5.73 -13.02 9.77
CA SER A 9 -6.43 -12.58 10.98
C SER A 9 -5.57 -12.83 12.21
N ASN A 10 -5.31 -11.79 13.00
CA ASN A 10 -4.52 -11.86 14.23
C ASN A 10 -3.17 -12.61 14.05
N GLY A 11 -2.47 -12.27 12.98
CA GLY A 11 -1.15 -12.84 12.68
C GLY A 11 -1.15 -14.24 12.07
N ALA A 12 -2.30 -14.78 11.71
CA ALA A 12 -2.43 -16.13 11.15
C ALA A 12 -3.23 -16.17 9.85
N LEU A 13 -2.97 -17.20 9.04
CA LEU A 13 -3.78 -17.48 7.85
C LEU A 13 -5.19 -17.90 8.25
N ALA A 14 -6.20 -17.16 7.79
CA ALA A 14 -7.61 -17.45 8.05
C ALA A 14 -8.33 -18.08 6.82
N GLY A 15 -7.82 -17.83 5.62
CA GLY A 15 -8.39 -18.39 4.40
C GLY A 15 -7.56 -18.07 3.17
N ARG A 16 -7.58 -18.96 2.19
CA ARG A 16 -6.84 -18.80 0.94
C ARG A 16 -7.57 -19.46 -0.20
N ASN A 17 -7.54 -18.82 -1.36
CA ASN A 17 -7.97 -19.40 -2.63
C ASN A 17 -7.01 -18.98 -3.74
N THR A 18 -6.71 -19.89 -4.62
CA THR A 18 -5.88 -19.66 -5.80
C THR A 18 -6.68 -19.93 -7.08
N THR A 19 -6.16 -19.48 -8.21
CA THR A 19 -6.74 -19.74 -9.54
C THR A 19 -5.73 -20.45 -10.42
N ALA A 20 -6.12 -20.81 -11.63
CA ALA A 20 -5.21 -21.41 -12.59
C ALA A 20 -4.04 -20.47 -12.96
N ASN A 21 -4.23 -19.14 -12.85
CA ASN A 21 -3.27 -18.12 -13.25
C ASN A 21 -2.59 -17.42 -12.06
N ILE A 22 -3.14 -17.55 -10.87
CA ILE A 22 -2.63 -16.87 -9.68
C ILE A 22 -2.41 -17.87 -8.55
N ASP A 23 -1.15 -18.04 -8.18
CA ASP A 23 -0.74 -18.87 -7.06
C ASP A 23 -0.36 -18.00 -5.83
N ILE A 24 -0.57 -18.53 -4.66
CA ILE A 24 -0.23 -17.90 -3.39
C ILE A 24 0.50 -18.92 -2.52
N VAL A 25 1.74 -18.61 -2.18
CA VAL A 25 2.61 -19.52 -1.43
C VAL A 25 3.06 -18.89 -0.13
N THR A 26 2.96 -19.63 0.97
CA THR A 26 3.46 -19.18 2.27
C THR A 26 4.99 -19.15 2.25
N LYS A 27 5.58 -18.02 2.69
CA LYS A 27 7.04 -17.92 2.84
C LYS A 27 7.55 -18.86 3.92
N GLN A 28 8.73 -19.43 3.69
CA GLN A 28 9.36 -20.36 4.63
C GLN A 28 10.34 -19.68 5.60
N ASP A 29 10.87 -18.53 5.24
CA ASP A 29 11.93 -17.82 5.96
C ASP A 29 11.43 -16.71 6.88
N LYS A 30 10.21 -16.20 6.64
CA LYS A 30 9.61 -15.09 7.39
C LYS A 30 8.09 -15.07 7.23
N PRO A 31 7.35 -14.36 8.12
CA PRO A 31 5.91 -14.24 7.97
C PRO A 31 5.54 -13.54 6.66
N GLY A 32 4.65 -14.13 5.88
CA GLY A 32 4.16 -13.56 4.64
C GLY A 32 3.95 -14.58 3.53
N ILE A 33 3.66 -14.03 2.35
CA ILE A 33 3.28 -14.81 1.17
C ILE A 33 3.99 -14.30 -0.08
N ASP A 34 4.14 -15.22 -1.04
CA ASP A 34 4.48 -14.89 -2.42
C ASP A 34 3.23 -15.06 -3.27
N ILE A 35 2.85 -14.01 -4.00
CA ILE A 35 1.74 -14.01 -4.95
C ILE A 35 2.34 -14.04 -6.35
N ILE A 36 2.06 -15.12 -7.10
CA ILE A 36 2.66 -15.38 -8.40
C ILE A 36 1.56 -15.32 -9.45
N ILE A 37 1.64 -14.32 -10.33
CA ILE A 37 0.68 -14.07 -11.39
C ILE A 37 1.33 -14.42 -12.72
N LYS A 38 0.76 -15.38 -13.43
CA LYS A 38 1.32 -15.86 -14.70
C LYS A 38 1.33 -14.77 -15.78
N PRO A 39 2.31 -14.83 -16.71
CA PRO A 39 2.30 -13.94 -17.88
C PRO A 39 0.97 -13.99 -18.63
N GLY A 40 0.50 -12.84 -19.11
CA GLY A 40 -0.72 -12.71 -19.88
C GLY A 40 -2.03 -12.89 -19.11
N THR A 41 -2.00 -13.03 -17.79
CA THR A 41 -3.23 -13.09 -16.95
C THR A 41 -4.03 -11.82 -17.10
N LYS A 42 -5.32 -11.93 -17.41
CA LYS A 42 -6.21 -10.78 -17.60
C LYS A 42 -7.54 -10.97 -16.87
N ASN A 43 -8.14 -9.85 -16.46
CA ASN A 43 -9.46 -9.81 -15.82
C ASN A 43 -9.54 -10.65 -14.54
N GLU A 44 -8.44 -10.75 -13.81
CA GLU A 44 -8.38 -11.41 -12.50
C GLU A 44 -7.98 -10.42 -11.41
N SER A 45 -8.33 -10.76 -10.19
CA SER A 45 -8.01 -9.97 -9.00
C SER A 45 -7.46 -10.83 -7.88
N VAL A 46 -6.66 -10.20 -7.02
CA VAL A 46 -6.18 -10.80 -5.77
C VAL A 46 -6.59 -9.92 -4.61
N HIS A 47 -7.20 -10.50 -3.59
CA HIS A 47 -7.61 -9.81 -2.37
C HIS A 47 -6.79 -10.32 -1.18
N ILE A 48 -6.11 -9.42 -0.47
CA ILE A 48 -5.26 -9.76 0.68
C ILE A 48 -5.62 -8.93 1.93
N PRO A 49 -6.82 -9.08 2.48
CA PRO A 49 -7.22 -8.36 3.68
C PRO A 49 -6.49 -8.88 4.93
N VAL A 50 -6.18 -7.95 5.84
CA VAL A 50 -5.62 -8.24 7.16
C VAL A 50 -6.53 -7.63 8.22
N ILE A 51 -6.83 -8.40 9.26
CA ILE A 51 -7.67 -7.98 10.37
C ILE A 51 -6.92 -8.25 11.67
N LEU A 52 -6.76 -7.21 12.49
CA LEU A 52 -6.30 -7.31 13.87
C LEU A 52 -7.48 -6.97 14.79
N SER A 53 -7.88 -7.90 15.64
CA SER A 53 -8.99 -7.72 16.59
C SER A 53 -8.57 -7.94 18.05
N GLU A 54 -7.34 -8.40 18.28
CA GLU A 54 -6.78 -8.61 19.60
C GLU A 54 -5.92 -7.42 20.00
N SER A 55 -6.18 -6.84 21.18
CA SER A 55 -5.37 -5.75 21.73
C SER A 55 -3.95 -6.25 22.06
N GLY A 56 -2.94 -5.42 21.79
CA GLY A 56 -1.55 -5.74 22.07
C GLY A 56 -0.85 -6.58 21.01
N LEU A 57 -1.51 -6.89 19.89
CA LEU A 57 -0.89 -7.66 18.82
C LEU A 57 -0.01 -6.77 17.94
N ASN A 58 1.22 -7.21 17.73
CA ASN A 58 2.15 -6.63 16.77
C ASN A 58 2.39 -7.63 15.64
N ASP A 59 1.94 -7.30 14.44
CA ASP A 59 2.01 -8.16 13.27
C ASP A 59 2.86 -7.51 12.18
N CYS A 60 3.98 -8.16 11.82
CA CYS A 60 4.83 -7.76 10.72
C CYS A 60 4.80 -8.84 9.64
N VAL A 61 4.45 -8.45 8.40
CA VAL A 61 4.26 -9.40 7.30
C VAL A 61 4.93 -8.91 6.03
N TYR A 62 5.53 -9.85 5.28
CA TYR A 62 6.22 -9.60 4.02
C TYR A 62 5.47 -10.26 2.87
N ASN A 63 4.99 -9.47 1.92
CA ASN A 63 4.27 -9.97 0.75
C ASN A 63 4.99 -9.55 -0.53
N ASP A 64 5.41 -10.53 -1.32
CA ASP A 64 6.03 -10.30 -2.60
C ASP A 64 5.07 -10.66 -3.73
N PHE A 65 4.89 -9.73 -4.67
CA PHE A 65 4.02 -9.88 -5.83
C PHE A 65 4.85 -10.01 -7.09
N TYR A 66 4.77 -11.15 -7.74
CA TYR A 66 5.44 -11.42 -9.01
C TYR A 66 4.41 -11.37 -10.14
N ILE A 67 4.39 -10.26 -10.86
CA ILE A 67 3.43 -10.04 -11.94
C ILE A 67 4.11 -10.33 -13.28
N GLY A 68 3.66 -11.37 -13.97
CA GLY A 68 4.23 -11.82 -15.21
C GLY A 68 4.04 -10.83 -16.36
N GLU A 69 4.89 -10.94 -17.38
CA GLU A 69 4.85 -10.09 -18.57
C GLU A 69 3.45 -10.04 -19.19
N GLY A 70 2.98 -8.84 -19.52
CA GLY A 70 1.70 -8.61 -20.17
C GLY A 70 0.46 -8.92 -19.33
N ALA A 71 0.59 -9.23 -18.04
CA ALA A 71 -0.56 -9.39 -17.15
C ALA A 71 -1.28 -8.06 -16.93
N ASP A 72 -2.58 -8.13 -16.69
CA ASP A 72 -3.44 -6.97 -16.39
C ASP A 72 -4.39 -7.37 -15.27
N VAL A 73 -4.08 -6.96 -14.03
CA VAL A 73 -4.73 -7.45 -12.83
C VAL A 73 -5.00 -6.33 -11.82
N VAL A 74 -5.98 -6.58 -10.96
CA VAL A 74 -6.31 -5.72 -9.81
C VAL A 74 -5.88 -6.45 -8.53
N ILE A 75 -5.17 -5.74 -7.66
CA ILE A 75 -4.77 -6.23 -6.34
C ILE A 75 -5.41 -5.33 -5.30
N VAL A 76 -6.17 -5.92 -4.39
CA VAL A 76 -6.83 -5.20 -3.31
C VAL A 76 -6.23 -5.66 -1.99
N ALA A 77 -5.61 -4.73 -1.29
CA ALA A 77 -5.04 -4.95 0.02
C ALA A 77 -5.75 -4.07 1.05
N GLY A 78 -5.60 -4.41 2.31
CA GLY A 78 -6.10 -3.55 3.36
C GLY A 78 -5.83 -4.14 4.73
N CYS A 79 -5.78 -3.25 5.71
CA CYS A 79 -5.69 -3.62 7.10
C CYS A 79 -6.73 -2.87 7.90
N GLY A 80 -7.50 -3.60 8.69
CA GLY A 80 -8.39 -3.07 9.70
C GLY A 80 -7.90 -3.46 11.09
N ILE A 81 -7.76 -2.48 11.97
CA ILE A 81 -7.44 -2.71 13.38
C ILE A 81 -8.68 -2.37 14.21
N HIS A 82 -9.19 -3.37 14.93
CA HIS A 82 -10.22 -3.21 15.93
C HIS A 82 -9.60 -3.40 17.31
N ASN A 83 -9.50 -2.32 18.09
CA ASN A 83 -8.88 -2.35 19.41
C ASN A 83 -9.84 -1.82 20.47
N CYS A 84 -10.36 -2.73 21.29
CA CYS A 84 -11.20 -2.42 22.44
C CYS A 84 -10.43 -2.50 23.77
N GLY A 85 -9.14 -2.73 23.74
CA GLY A 85 -8.27 -2.87 24.92
C GLY A 85 -7.42 -1.64 25.21
N THR A 86 -6.42 -1.83 26.05
CA THR A 86 -5.52 -0.79 26.53
C THR A 86 -4.13 -0.85 25.91
N ASP A 87 -3.78 -1.95 25.26
CA ASP A 87 -2.47 -2.16 24.66
C ASP A 87 -2.45 -1.70 23.20
N THR A 88 -1.27 -1.33 22.71
CA THR A 88 -1.07 -0.92 21.33
C THR A 88 -1.23 -2.11 20.38
N SER A 89 -2.01 -1.93 19.32
CA SER A 89 -2.10 -2.86 18.21
C SER A 89 -1.40 -2.26 16.98
N GLU A 90 -0.48 -3.01 16.38
CA GLU A 90 0.32 -2.53 15.25
C GLU A 90 0.37 -3.57 14.13
N HIS A 91 0.25 -3.09 12.90
CA HIS A 91 0.48 -3.90 11.70
C HIS A 91 1.47 -3.19 10.78
N ASP A 92 2.56 -3.88 10.47
CA ASP A 92 3.60 -3.44 9.56
C ASP A 92 3.61 -4.38 8.34
N GLY A 93 3.02 -3.95 7.25
CA GLY A 93 3.01 -4.71 5.99
C GLY A 93 4.10 -4.22 5.06
N ILE A 94 5.00 -5.10 4.64
CA ILE A 94 6.02 -4.82 3.65
C ILE A 94 5.63 -5.52 2.35
N HIS A 95 5.25 -4.72 1.34
CA HIS A 95 4.80 -5.21 0.04
C HIS A 95 5.84 -4.86 -1.03
N THR A 96 6.34 -5.87 -1.72
CA THR A 96 7.26 -5.68 -2.84
C THR A 96 6.61 -6.18 -4.13
N PHE A 97 6.54 -5.30 -5.13
CA PHE A 97 5.94 -5.58 -6.44
C PHE A 97 7.04 -5.69 -7.49
N PHE A 98 7.08 -6.83 -8.17
CA PHE A 98 7.89 -7.04 -9.37
C PHE A 98 6.96 -7.08 -10.57
N ILE A 99 6.85 -5.96 -11.28
CA ILE A 99 5.92 -5.79 -12.39
C ILE A 99 6.67 -6.05 -13.68
N GLY A 100 6.30 -7.13 -14.38
CA GLY A 100 6.92 -7.56 -15.61
C GLY A 100 6.68 -6.62 -16.78
N LYS A 101 7.41 -6.83 -17.88
CA LYS A 101 7.30 -6.03 -19.11
C LYS A 101 5.86 -5.92 -19.59
N ASN A 102 5.43 -4.71 -19.89
CA ASN A 102 4.10 -4.40 -20.42
C ASN A 102 2.94 -4.88 -19.52
N ALA A 103 3.19 -5.26 -18.30
CA ALA A 103 2.14 -5.60 -17.33
C ALA A 103 1.48 -4.35 -16.77
N LYS A 104 0.21 -4.48 -16.38
CA LYS A 104 -0.58 -3.42 -15.76
C LYS A 104 -1.13 -3.91 -14.43
N VAL A 105 -0.90 -3.12 -13.39
CA VAL A 105 -1.41 -3.42 -12.05
C VAL A 105 -2.19 -2.21 -11.54
N LYS A 106 -3.43 -2.44 -11.12
CA LYS A 106 -4.16 -1.49 -10.27
C LYS A 106 -4.13 -2.03 -8.84
N TYR A 107 -3.47 -1.30 -7.96
CA TYR A 107 -3.34 -1.64 -6.55
C TYR A 107 -4.19 -0.70 -5.70
N ILE A 108 -5.13 -1.29 -4.96
CA ILE A 108 -6.05 -0.55 -4.09
C ILE A 108 -5.75 -0.96 -2.65
N GLU A 109 -5.38 0.00 -1.82
CA GLU A 109 -5.06 -0.21 -0.41
C GLU A 109 -5.97 0.64 0.47
N LYS A 110 -6.61 -0.01 1.45
CA LYS A 110 -7.50 0.66 2.40
C LYS A 110 -7.07 0.35 3.82
N HIS A 111 -6.91 1.39 4.63
CA HIS A 111 -6.56 1.29 6.03
C HIS A 111 -7.62 1.95 6.88
N TYR A 112 -8.00 1.28 7.97
CA TYR A 112 -8.93 1.85 8.95
C TYR A 112 -8.67 1.29 10.34
N GLY A 113 -9.08 2.07 11.35
CA GLY A 113 -9.08 1.65 12.74
C GLY A 113 -10.45 1.89 13.37
N GLU A 114 -10.83 1.05 14.30
CA GLU A 114 -12.06 1.16 15.07
C GLU A 114 -11.90 0.56 16.47
N GLY A 115 -12.93 0.69 17.29
CA GLY A 115 -12.92 0.24 18.67
C GLY A 115 -12.85 1.41 19.65
N ASP A 116 -13.36 1.18 20.87
CA ASP A 116 -13.48 2.15 21.95
C ASP A 116 -12.40 2.01 23.04
N GLY A 117 -11.43 1.16 22.82
CA GLY A 117 -10.28 0.99 23.72
C GLY A 117 -9.34 2.20 23.70
N THR A 118 -8.50 2.29 24.74
CA THR A 118 -7.50 3.35 24.89
C THR A 118 -6.17 3.02 24.23
N GLY A 119 -5.96 1.77 23.81
CA GLY A 119 -4.76 1.34 23.11
C GLY A 119 -4.65 1.94 21.71
N GLU A 120 -3.43 2.30 21.31
CA GLU A 120 -3.18 2.88 20.00
C GLU A 120 -3.37 1.87 18.87
N LYS A 121 -3.77 2.38 17.72
CA LYS A 121 -3.87 1.66 16.45
C LYS A 121 -2.84 2.20 15.49
N ILE A 122 -1.81 1.40 15.19
CA ILE A 122 -0.66 1.79 14.38
C ILE A 122 -0.59 0.97 13.11
N LEU A 123 -0.47 1.65 11.97
CA LEU A 123 -0.29 1.05 10.64
C LEU A 123 0.91 1.69 9.95
N ASN A 124 1.97 0.91 9.72
CA ASN A 124 3.18 1.37 9.06
C ASN A 124 3.44 0.54 7.78
N PRO A 125 2.81 0.88 6.65
CA PRO A 125 3.02 0.16 5.41
C PRO A 125 4.32 0.59 4.71
N THR A 126 5.07 -0.38 4.22
CA THR A 126 6.20 -0.17 3.32
C THR A 126 5.89 -0.79 1.98
N THR A 127 6.04 -0.04 0.90
CA THR A 127 5.78 -0.51 -0.46
C THR A 127 7.01 -0.29 -1.32
N ILE A 128 7.49 -1.34 -1.95
CA ILE A 128 8.64 -1.33 -2.86
C ILE A 128 8.16 -1.77 -4.23
N VAL A 129 8.40 -0.96 -5.26
CA VAL A 129 7.89 -1.20 -6.61
C VAL A 129 9.03 -1.23 -7.62
N HIS A 130 9.13 -2.33 -8.36
CA HIS A 130 10.04 -2.45 -9.50
C HIS A 130 9.19 -2.63 -10.76
N ILE A 131 9.23 -1.64 -11.67
CA ILE A 131 8.46 -1.69 -12.91
C ILE A 131 9.42 -1.88 -14.07
N ASP A 132 9.29 -3.01 -14.76
CA ASP A 132 10.05 -3.35 -15.95
C ASP A 132 9.56 -2.55 -17.17
N GLU A 133 10.26 -2.66 -18.29
CA GLU A 133 9.99 -1.91 -19.52
C GLU A 133 8.52 -1.93 -19.93
N GLY A 134 7.94 -0.74 -20.14
CA GLY A 134 6.56 -0.57 -20.54
C GLY A 134 5.51 -0.98 -19.53
N GLY A 135 5.90 -1.38 -18.33
CA GLY A 135 4.98 -1.72 -17.24
C GLY A 135 4.25 -0.49 -16.69
N TYR A 136 3.12 -0.72 -16.09
CA TYR A 136 2.27 0.34 -15.51
C TYR A 136 1.73 -0.08 -14.14
N MET A 137 1.78 0.83 -13.18
CA MET A 137 1.12 0.65 -11.90
C MET A 137 0.33 1.91 -11.52
N GLU A 138 -0.92 1.72 -11.11
CA GLU A 138 -1.72 2.71 -10.42
C GLU A 138 -1.94 2.25 -8.98
N MET A 139 -1.53 3.08 -8.03
CA MET A 139 -1.75 2.86 -6.60
C MET A 139 -2.81 3.83 -6.10
N GLU A 140 -3.89 3.30 -5.52
CA GLU A 140 -4.88 4.09 -4.79
C GLU A 140 -4.82 3.69 -3.32
N THR A 141 -4.39 4.61 -2.47
CA THR A 141 -4.32 4.37 -1.02
C THR A 141 -5.28 5.29 -0.29
N THR A 142 -6.04 4.72 0.63
CA THR A 142 -7.06 5.45 1.39
C THR A 142 -6.94 5.12 2.87
N GLN A 143 -6.80 6.15 3.70
CA GLN A 143 -6.83 6.06 5.16
C GLN A 143 -7.70 7.18 5.70
N ILE A 144 -8.92 6.87 6.13
CA ILE A 144 -9.93 7.87 6.43
C ILE A 144 -10.44 7.86 7.87
N LYS A 145 -10.09 6.85 8.68
CA LYS A 145 -10.71 6.69 10.00
C LYS A 145 -9.84 5.88 10.95
N GLY A 146 -9.72 6.36 12.16
CA GLY A 146 -9.39 5.59 13.36
C GLY A 146 -7.96 5.08 13.49
N VAL A 147 -7.04 5.46 12.62
CA VAL A 147 -5.62 5.12 12.74
C VAL A 147 -4.92 6.23 13.52
N ASP A 148 -4.34 5.88 14.66
CA ASP A 148 -3.72 6.86 15.55
C ASP A 148 -2.36 7.35 15.05
N SER A 149 -1.58 6.45 14.45
CA SER A 149 -0.27 6.77 13.88
C SER A 149 0.01 5.91 12.66
N THR A 150 0.52 6.53 11.61
CA THR A 150 1.01 5.83 10.43
C THR A 150 2.27 6.49 9.90
N ILE A 151 3.23 5.64 9.49
CA ILE A 151 4.37 6.04 8.67
C ILE A 151 4.33 5.15 7.44
N ARG A 152 4.10 5.77 6.29
CA ARG A 152 4.01 5.11 5.00
C ARG A 152 5.25 5.42 4.17
N ASP A 153 6.03 4.39 3.85
CA ASP A 153 7.22 4.51 3.01
C ASP A 153 7.00 3.79 1.69
N THR A 154 7.21 4.51 0.58
CA THR A 154 7.09 3.95 -0.76
C THR A 154 8.34 4.27 -1.56
N GLN A 155 8.93 3.24 -2.16
CA GLN A 155 10.06 3.35 -3.09
C GLN A 155 9.70 2.70 -4.42
N ALA A 156 10.09 3.32 -5.52
CA ALA A 156 9.85 2.77 -6.86
C ALA A 156 11.04 3.01 -7.78
N ASP A 157 11.34 2.00 -8.60
CA ASP A 157 12.34 2.07 -9.67
C ASP A 157 11.65 1.73 -10.99
N LEU A 158 11.73 2.62 -11.98
CA LEU A 158 11.06 2.50 -13.26
C LEU A 158 12.08 2.39 -14.40
N LYS A 159 11.94 1.34 -15.20
CA LYS A 159 12.71 1.13 -16.45
C LYS A 159 12.10 1.87 -17.64
N ASP A 160 12.62 1.65 -18.82
CA ASP A 160 12.21 2.35 -20.06
C ASP A 160 10.70 2.24 -20.30
N GLY A 161 10.05 3.36 -20.54
CA GLY A 161 8.64 3.44 -20.83
C GLY A 161 7.69 3.02 -19.69
N ALA A 162 8.23 2.74 -18.51
CA ALA A 162 7.43 2.39 -17.34
C ALA A 162 6.72 3.60 -16.75
N SER A 163 5.54 3.41 -16.17
CA SER A 163 4.73 4.47 -15.59
C SER A 163 4.19 4.09 -14.22
N LEU A 164 4.21 5.04 -13.30
CA LEU A 164 3.63 4.91 -11.97
C LEU A 164 2.71 6.09 -11.68
N VAL A 165 1.49 5.80 -11.24
CA VAL A 165 0.54 6.78 -10.75
C VAL A 165 0.19 6.44 -9.31
N ILE A 166 0.37 7.38 -8.40
CA ILE A 166 0.02 7.22 -6.99
C ILE A 166 -1.05 8.25 -6.64
N LYS A 167 -2.18 7.77 -6.13
CA LYS A 167 -3.28 8.57 -5.62
C LYS A 167 -3.49 8.23 -4.16
N GLU A 168 -3.23 9.17 -3.28
CA GLU A 168 -3.36 9.01 -1.84
C GLU A 168 -4.46 9.89 -1.29
N LYS A 169 -5.30 9.33 -0.39
CA LYS A 169 -6.30 10.07 0.38
C LYS A 169 -6.11 9.76 1.85
N ILE A 170 -5.77 10.79 2.63
CA ILE A 170 -5.58 10.65 4.08
C ILE A 170 -6.44 11.67 4.82
N MET A 171 -7.20 11.18 5.81
CA MET A 171 -7.90 12.01 6.78
C MET A 171 -7.39 11.70 8.17
N THR A 172 -7.05 12.74 8.91
CA THR A 172 -6.65 12.64 10.31
C THR A 172 -7.51 13.55 11.17
N HIS A 173 -7.78 13.12 12.41
CA HIS A 173 -8.52 13.88 13.39
C HIS A 173 -7.97 13.63 14.81
N GLY A 174 -8.51 14.30 15.83
CA GLY A 174 -8.01 14.19 17.19
C GLY A 174 -6.51 14.52 17.27
N ASN A 175 -5.74 13.66 17.86
CA ASN A 175 -4.27 13.79 17.95
C ASN A 175 -3.55 12.81 16.99
N GLN A 176 -4.22 12.31 15.97
CA GLN A 176 -3.65 11.37 15.01
C GLN A 176 -2.49 12.00 14.24
N THR A 177 -1.54 11.17 13.85
CA THR A 177 -0.39 11.56 13.03
C THR A 177 -0.24 10.65 11.82
N ALA A 178 0.08 11.23 10.68
CA ALA A 178 0.37 10.49 9.46
C ALA A 178 1.58 11.09 8.75
N GLU A 179 2.55 10.25 8.43
CA GLU A 179 3.70 10.61 7.62
C GLU A 179 3.71 9.76 6.37
N THR A 180 3.90 10.38 5.22
CA THR A 180 4.01 9.71 3.93
C THR A 180 5.29 10.11 3.24
N ASN A 181 6.10 9.14 2.86
CA ASN A 181 7.37 9.33 2.18
C ASN A 181 7.37 8.58 0.86
N PHE A 182 7.57 9.30 -0.25
CA PHE A 182 7.72 8.73 -1.58
C PHE A 182 9.12 8.99 -2.12
N VAL A 183 9.78 7.94 -2.61
CA VAL A 183 11.01 8.06 -3.41
C VAL A 183 10.81 7.29 -4.70
N VAL A 184 10.85 7.99 -5.83
CA VAL A 184 10.67 7.40 -7.15
C VAL A 184 11.91 7.67 -7.99
N ASN A 185 12.54 6.61 -8.50
CA ASN A 185 13.67 6.66 -9.41
C ASN A 185 13.18 6.41 -10.85
N LEU A 186 13.27 7.43 -11.68
CA LEU A 186 12.95 7.36 -13.09
C LEU A 186 14.24 7.04 -13.87
N ASP A 187 14.60 5.74 -13.89
CA ASP A 187 15.88 5.27 -14.42
C ASP A 187 15.82 5.05 -15.93
N GLY A 188 14.66 4.71 -16.47
CA GLY A 188 14.47 4.41 -17.88
C GLY A 188 14.11 5.64 -18.73
N VAL A 189 14.45 5.55 -20.02
CA VAL A 189 14.00 6.53 -21.04
C VAL A 189 12.49 6.50 -21.14
N ASP A 190 11.87 7.69 -21.17
CA ASP A 190 10.42 7.88 -21.25
C ASP A 190 9.64 7.23 -20.08
N SER A 191 10.31 7.00 -18.96
CA SER A 191 9.61 6.64 -17.73
C SER A 191 8.88 7.85 -17.14
N SER A 192 7.79 7.60 -16.41
CA SER A 192 6.98 8.66 -15.84
C SER A 192 6.41 8.30 -14.47
N ALA A 193 6.29 9.30 -13.61
CA ALA A 193 5.64 9.17 -12.32
C ALA A 193 4.75 10.37 -12.03
N ASN A 194 3.59 10.11 -11.46
CA ASN A 194 2.64 11.12 -11.04
C ASN A 194 2.16 10.77 -9.63
N VAL A 195 2.51 11.61 -8.66
CA VAL A 195 2.19 11.40 -7.25
C VAL A 195 1.21 12.50 -6.81
N ILE A 196 -0.01 12.10 -6.45
CA ILE A 196 -1.07 13.00 -6.03
C ILE A 196 -1.52 12.61 -4.62
N SER A 197 -1.35 13.52 -3.68
CA SER A 197 -1.86 13.37 -2.31
C SER A 197 -2.95 14.38 -2.04
N ARG A 198 -4.08 13.91 -1.52
CA ARG A 198 -5.19 14.75 -1.05
C ARG A 198 -5.46 14.41 0.39
N SER A 199 -5.44 15.41 1.25
CA SER A 199 -5.55 15.21 2.67
C SER A 199 -6.48 16.20 3.36
N VAL A 200 -7.06 15.74 4.48
CA VAL A 200 -7.82 16.58 5.42
C VAL A 200 -7.25 16.33 6.81
N ALA A 201 -6.79 17.39 7.47
CA ALA A 201 -6.34 17.34 8.86
C ALA A 201 -7.26 18.18 9.73
N LYS A 202 -7.86 17.55 10.75
CA LYS A 202 -8.81 18.16 11.69
C LYS A 202 -8.24 18.17 13.12
N ASP A 203 -8.90 18.92 13.98
CA ASP A 203 -8.59 19.00 15.43
C ASP A 203 -7.14 19.38 15.66
N SER A 204 -6.37 18.56 16.38
CA SER A 204 -4.94 18.75 16.62
C SER A 204 -4.06 17.74 15.89
N SER A 205 -4.61 17.12 14.83
CA SER A 205 -3.91 16.12 14.04
C SER A 205 -2.81 16.73 13.16
N LYS A 206 -1.82 15.91 12.82
CA LYS A 206 -0.66 16.33 12.04
C LYS A 206 -0.39 15.35 10.91
N GLN A 207 -0.06 15.89 9.75
CA GLN A 207 0.39 15.12 8.61
C GLN A 207 1.70 15.68 8.07
N VAL A 208 2.57 14.79 7.60
CA VAL A 208 3.82 15.11 6.90
C VAL A 208 3.82 14.40 5.55
N PHE A 209 4.08 15.14 4.49
CA PHE A 209 4.18 14.62 3.14
C PHE A 209 5.55 14.95 2.55
N ASN A 210 6.33 13.91 2.23
CA ASN A 210 7.62 14.03 1.58
C ASN A 210 7.59 13.25 0.27
N SER A 211 7.93 13.92 -0.82
CA SER A 211 8.00 13.29 -2.14
C SER A 211 9.31 13.67 -2.83
N LYS A 212 10.05 12.65 -3.27
CA LYS A 212 11.28 12.82 -4.02
C LYS A 212 11.20 12.01 -5.31
N ILE A 213 11.24 12.69 -6.44
CA ILE A 213 11.33 12.08 -7.76
C ILE A 213 12.71 12.36 -8.34
N CYS A 214 13.49 11.29 -8.60
CA CYS A 214 14.84 11.38 -9.17
C CYS A 214 14.77 11.00 -10.64
N GLY A 215 14.98 11.99 -11.52
CA GLY A 215 15.08 11.78 -12.96
C GLY A 215 16.51 11.41 -13.34
N ASN A 216 16.74 10.16 -13.70
CA ASN A 216 18.05 9.62 -14.06
C ASN A 216 18.20 9.45 -15.58
N ASN A 217 17.18 9.81 -16.36
CA ASN A 217 17.15 9.73 -17.81
C ASN A 217 16.11 10.73 -18.35
N LYS A 218 15.86 10.74 -19.66
CA LYS A 218 14.74 11.49 -20.26
C LYS A 218 13.43 10.91 -19.71
N CYS A 219 12.74 11.67 -18.88
CA CYS A 219 11.60 11.21 -18.12
C CYS A 219 10.65 12.35 -17.76
N TYR A 220 9.50 12.02 -17.17
CA TYR A 220 8.54 12.97 -16.66
C TYR A 220 8.14 12.63 -15.23
N GLY A 221 8.21 13.60 -14.33
CA GLY A 221 7.77 13.46 -12.94
C GLY A 221 6.91 14.63 -12.50
N HIS A 222 5.84 14.33 -11.75
CA HIS A 222 4.95 15.32 -11.16
C HIS A 222 4.57 14.90 -9.75
N THR A 223 4.56 15.86 -8.84
CA THR A 223 4.08 15.69 -7.47
C THR A 223 3.11 16.81 -7.13
N GLU A 224 1.99 16.45 -6.51
CA GLU A 224 0.94 17.37 -6.07
C GLU A 224 0.45 16.98 -4.68
N CYS A 225 0.35 17.95 -3.79
CA CYS A 225 -0.22 17.77 -2.46
C CYS A 225 -1.27 18.85 -2.20
N ASP A 226 -2.54 18.45 -2.14
CA ASP A 226 -3.66 19.29 -1.78
C ASP A 226 -4.11 18.97 -0.35
N ALA A 227 -4.16 19.97 0.51
CA ALA A 227 -4.54 19.79 1.90
C ALA A 227 -5.66 20.74 2.32
N ILE A 228 -6.63 20.21 3.06
CA ILE A 228 -7.65 20.96 3.76
C ILE A 228 -7.36 20.90 5.24
N LEU A 229 -7.15 22.06 5.87
CA LEU A 229 -6.89 22.19 7.30
C LEU A 229 -8.15 22.69 8.00
N MET A 230 -8.54 22.01 9.06
CA MET A 230 -9.67 22.36 9.91
C MET A 230 -9.20 22.44 11.37
N ASP A 231 -9.75 23.39 12.12
CA ASP A 231 -9.38 23.63 13.51
C ASP A 231 -7.86 23.91 13.66
N ASN A 232 -7.13 23.07 14.39
CA ASN A 232 -5.67 23.15 14.56
C ASN A 232 -4.92 22.10 13.73
N GLY A 233 -5.55 21.55 12.70
CA GLY A 233 -4.93 20.57 11.82
C GLY A 233 -3.71 21.14 11.09
N HIS A 234 -2.70 20.31 10.86
CA HIS A 234 -1.42 20.70 10.29
C HIS A 234 -0.94 19.70 9.24
N VAL A 235 -0.47 20.21 8.10
CA VAL A 235 0.16 19.42 7.03
C VAL A 235 1.45 20.12 6.60
N ASN A 236 2.55 19.38 6.59
CA ASN A 236 3.88 19.79 6.12
C ASN A 236 4.30 19.01 4.90
#